data_78efed7a56d6b2dc8eb64e831f85ff22
#
_entry.id   78efed7a56d6b2dc8eb64e831f85ff22
#
_cell.length_a   1.000
_cell.length_b   1.000
_cell.length_c   1.000
_cell.angle_alpha   90.00
_cell.angle_beta   90.00
_cell.angle_gamma   90.00
#
_symmetry.space_group_name_H-M   'P 1'
#
loop_
_entity.id
_entity.type
_entity.pdbx_description
1 polymer ?
#
loop_
_entity_poly.entity_id
_entity_poly.type
_entity_poly.pdbx_seq_one_letter_code
_entity_poly.pdbx_strand_id
1 'polypeptide(L)'
;MEEEDRDRVGVIVSSGIGGLQELEDQIIRMHERGMKRIKPMFIPKALSNMGAGNIALKIGAQGVCKSVTTACASANDAIGEAFREIKFGLHDVVLAGGAEASITKIGIGGFNALTALSTTEDPERSSIPFDKDRNGFVMGEGAGVLVIESLEHAQKRGANILAEIVGYGSNCDAYHMTTPTPDGSGAAKAIKLAINEAGIKPEDVDYVNAHGTSTPANEKGESGAIVSVLGKDVPVSSTKSFTGHLLGAAGAVEAIATIEAIRHSFVPKTAGTKELSDYIEANVVFRFRQFKNTSCLRKSFHDEDTWHNWVLRKMSIKERFIDRYIFNSCDFVF
;
A
#
# COMPACT_ATOMS: atom_id res chain seq x y z
N MET A 1 -7.00 -21.13 13.77
CA MET A 1 -5.80 -21.15 14.64
C MET A 1 -5.66 -22.42 15.49
N GLU A 2 -6.73 -23.06 15.93
CA GLU A 2 -6.62 -24.29 16.74
C GLU A 2 -6.06 -25.50 15.97
N GLU A 3 -6.24 -25.52 14.65
CA GLU A 3 -5.76 -26.59 13.75
C GLU A 3 -4.50 -26.20 12.96
N GLU A 4 -3.99 -24.96 13.13
CA GLU A 4 -2.84 -24.45 12.38
C GLU A 4 -1.52 -24.75 13.12
N ASP A 5 -0.48 -25.07 12.37
CA ASP A 5 0.89 -25.05 12.87
C ASP A 5 1.32 -23.59 13.11
N ARG A 6 1.35 -23.17 14.36
CA ARG A 6 1.61 -21.79 14.76
C ARG A 6 2.98 -21.28 14.33
N ASP A 7 3.97 -22.15 14.23
CA ASP A 7 5.34 -21.82 13.79
C ASP A 7 5.36 -21.45 12.29
N ARG A 8 4.35 -21.88 11.54
CA ARG A 8 4.21 -21.60 10.12
C ARG A 8 3.23 -20.44 9.82
N VAL A 9 2.72 -19.77 10.86
CA VAL A 9 1.87 -18.58 10.74
C VAL A 9 2.68 -17.34 11.10
N GLY A 10 2.93 -16.46 10.11
CA GLY A 10 3.67 -15.23 10.27
C GLY A 10 2.78 -13.98 10.34
N VAL A 11 3.35 -12.88 10.84
CA VAL A 11 2.72 -11.54 10.85
C VAL A 11 3.72 -10.50 10.40
N ILE A 12 3.42 -9.80 9.28
CA ILE A 12 4.22 -8.70 8.74
C ILE A 12 3.30 -7.50 8.57
N VAL A 13 3.15 -6.71 9.64
CA VAL A 13 2.29 -5.53 9.64
C VAL A 13 3.12 -4.31 9.97
N SER A 14 3.08 -3.35 9.07
CA SER A 14 4.00 -2.22 8.99
C SER A 14 3.34 -0.89 9.40
N SER A 15 4.16 0.07 9.77
CA SER A 15 3.80 1.46 9.97
C SER A 15 4.95 2.32 9.44
N GLY A 16 4.64 3.45 8.80
CA GLY A 16 5.66 4.36 8.26
C GLY A 16 6.35 5.16 9.35
N ILE A 17 5.62 5.57 10.39
CA ILE A 17 6.14 6.47 11.43
C ILE A 17 6.11 5.82 12.82
N GLY A 18 5.20 4.87 13.06
CA GLY A 18 5.00 4.27 14.38
C GLY A 18 4.06 5.11 15.26
N GLY A 19 4.21 4.99 16.57
CA GLY A 19 3.31 5.60 17.56
C GLY A 19 3.52 7.09 17.76
N LEU A 20 3.37 7.91 16.71
CA LEU A 20 3.65 9.35 16.73
C LEU A 20 2.83 10.11 17.78
N GLN A 21 1.54 9.75 17.97
CA GLN A 21 0.69 10.35 19.01
C GLN A 21 1.24 10.06 20.42
N GLU A 22 1.70 8.84 20.68
CA GLU A 22 2.28 8.49 21.98
C GLU A 22 3.59 9.25 22.20
N LEU A 23 4.42 9.44 21.18
CA LEU A 23 5.63 10.26 21.24
C LEU A 23 5.29 11.71 21.62
N GLU A 24 4.35 12.33 20.92
CA GLU A 24 3.90 13.70 21.19
C GLU A 24 3.37 13.82 22.62
N ASP A 25 2.46 12.94 23.04
CA ASP A 25 1.86 12.95 24.37
C ASP A 25 2.88 12.81 25.51
N GLN A 26 3.87 11.91 25.34
CA GLN A 26 4.87 11.70 26.38
C GLN A 26 5.92 12.82 26.43
N ILE A 27 6.25 13.46 25.31
CA ILE A 27 7.10 14.65 25.29
C ILE A 27 6.42 15.81 26.03
N ILE A 28 5.15 16.09 25.73
CA ILE A 28 4.35 17.12 26.42
C ILE A 28 4.27 16.80 27.92
N ARG A 29 3.92 15.55 28.26
CA ARG A 29 3.83 15.11 29.65
C ARG A 29 5.15 15.23 30.42
N MET A 30 6.26 14.89 29.75
CA MET A 30 7.61 15.06 30.34
C MET A 30 7.93 16.53 30.60
N HIS A 31 7.60 17.40 29.66
CA HIS A 31 7.81 18.85 29.81
C HIS A 31 6.99 19.43 30.96
N GLU A 32 5.73 19.07 31.05
CA GLU A 32 4.79 19.62 32.07
C GLU A 32 5.01 19.04 33.47
N ARG A 33 5.37 17.75 33.58
CA ARG A 33 5.30 16.98 34.84
C ARG A 33 6.62 16.32 35.25
N GLY A 34 7.65 16.46 34.43
CA GLY A 34 8.99 15.92 34.65
C GLY A 34 9.15 14.45 34.19
N MET A 35 10.39 14.04 33.98
CA MET A 35 10.78 12.73 33.42
C MET A 35 10.19 11.53 34.15
N LYS A 36 10.03 11.61 35.48
CA LYS A 36 9.45 10.51 36.29
C LYS A 36 7.96 10.22 35.98
N ARG A 37 7.33 11.05 35.17
CA ARG A 37 5.93 10.93 34.80
C ARG A 37 5.68 10.29 33.42
N ILE A 38 6.75 9.95 32.70
CA ILE A 38 6.64 9.16 31.47
C ILE A 38 5.98 7.81 31.79
N LYS A 39 5.04 7.39 30.92
CA LYS A 39 4.28 6.14 31.14
C LYS A 39 5.15 4.92 30.84
N PRO A 40 5.03 3.82 31.61
CA PRO A 40 5.81 2.59 31.39
C PRO A 40 5.63 1.99 29.99
N MET A 41 4.42 2.12 29.41
CA MET A 41 4.09 1.59 28.08
C MET A 41 4.48 2.51 26.93
N PHE A 42 5.23 3.59 27.20
CA PHE A 42 5.65 4.56 26.18
C PHE A 42 6.42 3.88 25.03
N ILE A 43 7.51 3.21 25.35
CA ILE A 43 8.34 2.56 24.31
C ILE A 43 7.56 1.50 23.52
N PRO A 44 6.86 0.53 24.15
CA PRO A 44 6.06 -0.42 23.40
C PRO A 44 5.01 0.21 22.47
N LYS A 45 4.43 1.35 22.84
CA LYS A 45 3.44 2.03 22.01
C LYS A 45 4.05 2.89 20.89
N ALA A 46 5.30 3.30 21.04
CA ALA A 46 6.00 4.13 20.06
C ALA A 46 6.61 3.31 18.91
N LEU A 47 6.95 2.04 19.14
CA LEU A 47 7.63 1.18 18.17
C LEU A 47 6.73 0.79 17.01
N SER A 48 7.23 0.91 15.77
CA SER A 48 6.50 0.61 14.53
C SER A 48 6.13 -0.88 14.39
N ASN A 49 6.90 -1.81 14.99
CA ASN A 49 6.66 -3.24 14.90
C ASN A 49 5.62 -3.78 15.91
N MET A 50 5.12 -2.94 16.80
CA MET A 50 4.18 -3.41 17.82
C MET A 50 2.78 -3.70 17.30
N GLY A 51 2.43 -3.16 16.12
CA GLY A 51 1.24 -3.58 15.39
C GLY A 51 1.28 -5.08 15.08
N ALA A 52 2.35 -5.54 14.45
CA ALA A 52 2.58 -6.95 14.17
C ALA A 52 2.63 -7.78 15.45
N GLY A 53 3.37 -7.33 16.48
CA GLY A 53 3.48 -8.02 17.76
C GLY A 53 2.14 -8.22 18.48
N ASN A 54 1.26 -7.21 18.48
CA ASN A 54 -0.07 -7.32 19.09
C ASN A 54 -0.98 -8.31 18.34
N ILE A 55 -0.92 -8.32 17.01
CA ILE A 55 -1.66 -9.28 16.20
C ILE A 55 -1.15 -10.70 16.49
N ALA A 56 0.17 -10.92 16.45
CA ALA A 56 0.77 -12.22 16.73
C ALA A 56 0.37 -12.75 18.10
N LEU A 57 0.43 -11.91 19.14
CA LEU A 57 -0.02 -12.27 20.50
C LEU A 57 -1.50 -12.68 20.52
N LYS A 58 -2.36 -11.91 19.85
CA LYS A 58 -3.81 -12.15 19.85
C LYS A 58 -4.21 -13.45 19.17
N ILE A 59 -3.55 -13.80 18.06
CA ILE A 59 -3.87 -15.02 17.30
C ILE A 59 -2.98 -16.20 17.66
N GLY A 60 -1.92 -16.00 18.43
CA GLY A 60 -0.96 -17.03 18.82
C GLY A 60 -0.03 -17.46 17.68
N ALA A 61 0.26 -16.56 16.71
CA ALA A 61 1.23 -16.82 15.66
C ALA A 61 2.66 -16.84 16.21
N GLN A 62 3.46 -17.83 15.82
CA GLN A 62 4.81 -18.09 16.32
C GLN A 62 5.87 -18.08 15.19
N GLY A 63 5.46 -17.91 13.94
CA GLY A 63 6.34 -17.69 12.80
C GLY A 63 6.95 -16.28 12.79
N VAL A 64 7.38 -15.82 11.61
CA VAL A 64 7.97 -14.48 11.46
C VAL A 64 7.04 -13.40 12.02
N CYS A 65 7.58 -12.48 12.83
CA CYS A 65 6.85 -11.32 13.34
C CYS A 65 7.73 -10.10 13.18
N LYS A 66 7.44 -9.27 12.17
CA LYS A 66 8.25 -8.10 11.83
C LYS A 66 7.42 -6.94 11.27
N SER A 67 8.02 -5.76 11.22
CA SER A 67 7.55 -4.60 10.47
C SER A 67 8.65 -4.19 9.48
N VAL A 68 8.25 -3.78 8.28
CA VAL A 68 9.13 -3.19 7.28
C VAL A 68 8.76 -1.71 7.18
N THR A 69 9.68 -0.83 7.53
CA THR A 69 9.42 0.62 7.52
C THR A 69 10.04 1.24 6.30
N THR A 70 9.22 1.53 5.30
CA THR A 70 9.54 2.18 4.03
C THR A 70 8.55 3.29 3.72
N ALA A 71 8.30 4.14 4.75
CA ALA A 71 7.35 5.25 4.74
C ALA A 71 6.02 4.87 4.06
N CYS A 72 5.62 5.57 2.99
CA CYS A 72 4.35 5.32 2.29
C CYS A 72 4.25 3.93 1.64
N ALA A 73 5.37 3.26 1.38
CA ALA A 73 5.43 1.92 0.78
C ALA A 73 5.42 0.79 1.83
N SER A 74 5.43 1.10 3.13
CA SER A 74 5.60 0.10 4.20
C SER A 74 4.63 -1.09 4.11
N ALA A 75 3.34 -0.84 3.85
CA ALA A 75 2.38 -1.92 3.69
C ALA A 75 2.56 -2.71 2.39
N ASN A 76 3.06 -2.06 1.32
CA ASN A 76 3.39 -2.77 0.08
C ASN A 76 4.55 -3.74 0.28
N ASP A 77 5.58 -3.29 1.01
CA ASP A 77 6.70 -4.14 1.37
C ASP A 77 6.27 -5.29 2.28
N ALA A 78 5.43 -5.01 3.26
CA ALA A 78 4.88 -6.07 4.12
C ALA A 78 4.19 -7.17 3.30
N ILE A 79 3.39 -6.78 2.30
CA ILE A 79 2.71 -7.70 1.39
C ILE A 79 3.73 -8.43 0.48
N GLY A 80 4.72 -7.71 -0.05
CA GLY A 80 5.78 -8.28 -0.88
C GLY A 80 6.68 -9.26 -0.13
N GLU A 81 7.04 -8.93 1.11
CA GLU A 81 7.80 -9.84 1.98
C GLU A 81 6.97 -11.08 2.34
N ALA A 82 5.69 -10.93 2.68
CA ALA A 82 4.79 -12.05 2.94
C ALA A 82 4.65 -12.98 1.71
N PHE A 83 4.54 -12.38 0.52
CA PHE A 83 4.56 -13.15 -0.74
C PHE A 83 5.84 -13.99 -0.86
N ARG A 84 7.02 -13.43 -0.55
CA ARG A 84 8.29 -14.16 -0.56
C ARG A 84 8.37 -15.23 0.51
N GLU A 85 7.93 -14.95 1.74
CA GLU A 85 7.90 -15.94 2.84
C GLU A 85 7.10 -17.19 2.44
N ILE A 86 5.94 -17.00 1.79
CA ILE A 86 5.11 -18.10 1.29
C ILE A 86 5.78 -18.76 0.06
N LYS A 87 6.26 -17.96 -0.90
CA LYS A 87 6.88 -18.43 -2.15
C LYS A 87 8.08 -19.35 -1.91
N PHE A 88 8.86 -19.06 -0.90
CA PHE A 88 10.02 -19.87 -0.53
C PHE A 88 9.68 -21.01 0.46
N GLY A 89 8.39 -21.22 0.77
CA GLY A 89 7.93 -22.29 1.64
C GLY A 89 8.35 -22.12 3.12
N LEU A 90 8.69 -20.89 3.53
CA LEU A 90 9.06 -20.60 4.91
C LEU A 90 7.84 -20.57 5.83
N HIS A 91 6.70 -20.12 5.32
CA HIS A 91 5.42 -20.06 6.04
C HIS A 91 4.28 -20.55 5.14
N ASP A 92 3.19 -21.02 5.74
CA ASP A 92 1.97 -21.42 5.04
C ASP A 92 0.94 -20.29 5.02
N VAL A 93 0.94 -19.46 6.08
CA VAL A 93 0.05 -18.31 6.25
C VAL A 93 0.85 -17.11 6.75
N VAL A 94 0.66 -15.94 6.16
CA VAL A 94 1.20 -14.67 6.68
C VAL A 94 0.11 -13.61 6.66
N LEU A 95 -0.15 -13.01 7.82
CA LEU A 95 -0.96 -11.81 7.92
C LEU A 95 -0.07 -10.62 7.56
N ALA A 96 -0.42 -9.91 6.48
CA ALA A 96 0.41 -8.84 5.94
C ALA A 96 -0.39 -7.56 5.67
N GLY A 97 0.23 -6.42 5.93
CA GLY A 97 -0.41 -5.14 5.68
C GLY A 97 0.22 -3.99 6.45
N GLY A 98 -0.58 -3.00 6.81
CA GLY A 98 -0.09 -1.82 7.52
C GLY A 98 -1.17 -1.08 8.30
N ALA A 99 -0.71 -0.31 9.27
CA ALA A 99 -1.53 0.57 10.09
C ALA A 99 -0.81 1.90 10.32
N GLU A 100 -1.52 3.01 10.25
CA GLU A 100 -0.97 4.33 10.49
C GLU A 100 -2.00 5.23 11.20
N ALA A 101 -1.56 5.97 12.23
CA ALA A 101 -2.36 6.93 12.96
C ALA A 101 -1.48 8.15 13.31
N SER A 102 -1.16 8.94 12.29
CA SER A 102 -0.16 10.03 12.35
C SER A 102 -0.78 11.42 12.22
N ILE A 103 -2.12 11.55 12.25
CA ILE A 103 -2.81 12.87 12.28
C ILE A 103 -2.68 13.48 13.67
N THR A 104 -1.50 13.97 13.98
CA THR A 104 -1.15 14.64 15.22
C THR A 104 -0.69 16.06 14.93
N LYS A 105 -0.55 16.91 15.95
CA LYS A 105 -0.04 18.27 15.76
C LYS A 105 1.36 18.28 15.15
N ILE A 106 2.25 17.40 15.66
CA ILE A 106 3.61 17.29 15.14
C ILE A 106 3.64 16.64 13.76
N GLY A 107 2.77 15.67 13.49
CA GLY A 107 2.63 15.04 12.17
C GLY A 107 2.18 16.04 11.11
N ILE A 108 1.08 16.76 11.35
CA ILE A 108 0.61 17.83 10.47
C ILE A 108 1.66 18.93 10.34
N GLY A 109 2.27 19.36 11.44
CA GLY A 109 3.30 20.39 11.44
C GLY A 109 4.53 19.99 10.63
N GLY A 110 4.97 18.73 10.74
CA GLY A 110 6.11 18.20 10.00
C GLY A 110 5.86 18.15 8.49
N PHE A 111 4.75 17.59 8.05
CA PHE A 111 4.40 17.56 6.63
C PHE A 111 4.07 18.93 6.04
N ASN A 112 3.52 19.85 6.86
CA ASN A 112 3.32 21.23 6.45
C ASN A 112 4.66 21.97 6.27
N ALA A 113 5.64 21.72 7.14
CA ALA A 113 6.98 22.27 6.99
C ALA A 113 7.71 21.80 5.71
N LEU A 114 7.37 20.60 5.21
CA LEU A 114 7.79 20.08 3.91
C LEU A 114 6.98 20.65 2.73
N THR A 115 5.98 21.52 2.99
CA THR A 115 5.04 22.03 1.96
C THR A 115 4.33 20.91 1.18
N ALA A 116 4.11 19.77 1.83
CA ALA A 116 3.59 18.57 1.20
C ALA A 116 2.07 18.43 1.30
N LEU A 117 1.44 19.14 2.27
CA LEU A 117 0.00 19.04 2.50
C LEU A 117 -0.81 19.98 1.60
N SER A 118 -2.01 19.53 1.25
CA SER A 118 -3.00 20.36 0.56
C SER A 118 -3.39 21.56 1.43
N THR A 119 -3.41 22.73 0.82
CA THR A 119 -3.85 24.00 1.44
C THR A 119 -5.24 24.44 0.96
N THR A 120 -5.92 23.57 0.20
CA THR A 120 -7.26 23.84 -0.34
C THR A 120 -8.30 23.79 0.78
N GLU A 121 -9.11 24.83 0.88
CA GLU A 121 -10.17 24.93 1.89
C GLU A 121 -11.44 24.16 1.53
N ASP A 122 -11.65 23.86 0.24
CA ASP A 122 -12.77 23.05 -0.25
C ASP A 122 -12.49 21.55 -0.02
N PRO A 123 -13.22 20.86 0.88
CA PRO A 123 -13.02 19.43 1.16
C PRO A 123 -13.17 18.55 -0.07
N GLU A 124 -14.06 18.91 -1.01
CA GLU A 124 -14.28 18.14 -2.25
C GLU A 124 -13.13 18.29 -3.26
N ARG A 125 -12.23 19.24 -3.01
CA ARG A 125 -11.06 19.54 -3.86
C ARG A 125 -9.73 19.38 -3.13
N SER A 126 -9.72 18.87 -1.93
CA SER A 126 -8.50 18.76 -1.11
C SER A 126 -7.60 17.61 -1.57
N SER A 127 -8.17 16.44 -1.93
CA SER A 127 -7.43 15.30 -2.48
C SER A 127 -7.91 15.03 -3.91
N ILE A 128 -7.18 15.56 -4.88
CA ILE A 128 -7.53 15.57 -6.32
C ILE A 128 -6.37 15.07 -7.19
N PRO A 129 -5.99 13.79 -7.06
CA PRO A 129 -4.87 13.23 -7.82
C PRO A 129 -4.98 13.51 -9.31
N PHE A 130 -3.86 13.86 -9.95
CA PHE A 130 -3.71 14.19 -11.38
C PHE A 130 -4.39 15.49 -11.85
N ASP A 131 -5.20 16.16 -11.01
CA ASP A 131 -5.85 17.42 -11.36
C ASP A 131 -4.83 18.55 -11.53
N LYS A 132 -5.11 19.50 -12.43
CA LYS A 132 -4.23 20.65 -12.65
C LYS A 132 -4.10 21.57 -11.44
N ASP A 133 -5.13 21.63 -10.60
CA ASP A 133 -5.21 22.52 -9.43
C ASP A 133 -4.70 21.84 -8.14
N ARG A 134 -4.20 20.59 -8.21
CA ARG A 134 -3.67 19.90 -7.04
C ARG A 134 -2.44 20.60 -6.45
N ASN A 135 -2.34 20.62 -5.13
CA ASN A 135 -1.29 21.39 -4.45
C ASN A 135 -0.67 20.68 -3.23
N GLY A 136 -0.99 19.41 -3.00
CA GLY A 136 -0.50 18.63 -1.89
C GLY A 136 -1.41 17.47 -1.53
N PHE A 137 -0.98 16.60 -0.63
CA PHE A 137 -1.81 15.48 -0.18
C PHE A 137 -2.63 15.81 1.08
N VAL A 138 -3.68 15.05 1.32
CA VAL A 138 -4.44 15.06 2.57
C VAL A 138 -4.01 13.86 3.39
N MET A 139 -3.60 14.07 4.66
CA MET A 139 -3.30 12.96 5.55
C MET A 139 -4.55 12.15 5.86
N GLY A 140 -4.42 10.83 5.85
CA GLY A 140 -5.42 9.88 6.30
C GLY A 140 -4.85 8.95 7.37
N GLU A 141 -5.71 8.30 8.12
CA GLU A 141 -5.39 7.24 9.08
C GLU A 141 -6.17 5.98 8.78
N GLY A 142 -5.64 4.84 9.16
CA GLY A 142 -6.34 3.58 8.99
C GLY A 142 -5.43 2.37 9.08
N ALA A 143 -6.02 1.22 8.84
CA ALA A 143 -5.32 -0.06 8.81
C ALA A 143 -5.93 -0.98 7.74
N GLY A 144 -5.10 -1.85 7.18
CA GLY A 144 -5.52 -2.95 6.33
C GLY A 144 -4.61 -4.15 6.57
N VAL A 145 -5.19 -5.33 6.73
CA VAL A 145 -4.46 -6.57 6.87
C VAL A 145 -5.07 -7.62 5.95
N LEU A 146 -4.20 -8.31 5.23
CA LEU A 146 -4.53 -9.36 4.28
C LEU A 146 -4.02 -10.70 4.83
N VAL A 147 -4.78 -11.75 4.66
CA VAL A 147 -4.33 -13.12 4.93
C VAL A 147 -3.78 -13.69 3.63
N ILE A 148 -2.49 -13.89 3.56
CA ILE A 148 -1.78 -14.44 2.41
C ILE A 148 -1.42 -15.89 2.74
N GLU A 149 -1.75 -16.80 1.83
CA GLU A 149 -1.55 -18.24 2.02
C GLU A 149 -0.97 -18.89 0.77
N SER A 150 -0.33 -20.04 0.95
CA SER A 150 -0.09 -20.92 -0.20
C SER A 150 -1.42 -21.46 -0.74
N LEU A 151 -1.50 -21.67 -2.05
CA LEU A 151 -2.73 -22.19 -2.66
C LEU A 151 -3.10 -23.56 -2.08
N GLU A 152 -2.10 -24.41 -1.82
CA GLU A 152 -2.31 -25.73 -1.23
C GLU A 152 -2.97 -25.65 0.15
N HIS A 153 -2.44 -24.78 1.02
CA HIS A 153 -2.99 -24.56 2.36
C HIS A 153 -4.44 -24.07 2.30
N ALA A 154 -4.71 -23.05 1.48
CA ALA A 154 -6.05 -22.49 1.33
C ALA A 154 -7.06 -23.48 0.77
N GLN A 155 -6.67 -24.30 -0.20
CA GLN A 155 -7.54 -25.36 -0.76
C GLN A 155 -7.83 -26.42 0.28
N LYS A 156 -6.84 -26.86 1.05
CA LYS A 156 -6.99 -27.87 2.11
C LYS A 156 -8.03 -27.48 3.16
N ARG A 157 -8.07 -26.20 3.56
CA ARG A 157 -9.06 -25.68 4.50
C ARG A 157 -10.36 -25.17 3.88
N GLY A 158 -10.51 -25.25 2.55
CA GLY A 158 -11.72 -24.79 1.84
C GLY A 158 -11.88 -23.28 1.83
N ALA A 159 -10.79 -22.51 1.78
CA ALA A 159 -10.82 -21.07 1.83
C ALA A 159 -11.53 -20.43 0.63
N ASN A 160 -12.21 -19.30 0.85
CA ASN A 160 -12.74 -18.47 -0.23
C ASN A 160 -11.65 -17.57 -0.78
N ILE A 161 -11.00 -17.98 -1.86
CA ILE A 161 -9.90 -17.26 -2.48
C ILE A 161 -10.40 -16.01 -3.22
N LEU A 162 -9.88 -14.84 -2.85
CA LEU A 162 -10.29 -13.54 -3.39
C LEU A 162 -9.46 -13.13 -4.60
N ALA A 163 -8.16 -13.29 -4.53
CA ALA A 163 -7.20 -12.95 -5.59
C ALA A 163 -5.90 -13.73 -5.41
N GLU A 164 -4.99 -13.61 -6.36
CA GLU A 164 -3.66 -14.20 -6.36
C GLU A 164 -2.61 -13.09 -6.52
N ILE A 165 -1.52 -13.13 -5.73
CA ILE A 165 -0.32 -12.34 -5.99
C ILE A 165 0.56 -13.14 -6.95
N VAL A 166 0.93 -12.53 -8.07
CA VAL A 166 1.73 -13.21 -9.10
C VAL A 166 3.12 -12.58 -9.29
N GLY A 167 3.33 -11.37 -8.81
CA GLY A 167 4.63 -10.71 -8.92
C GLY A 167 4.77 -9.52 -7.99
N TYR A 168 6.00 -9.24 -7.58
CA TYR A 168 6.39 -8.14 -6.72
C TYR A 168 7.68 -7.50 -7.24
N GLY A 169 7.74 -6.18 -7.32
CA GLY A 169 8.92 -5.42 -7.74
C GLY A 169 9.27 -4.34 -6.75
N SER A 170 10.52 -4.27 -6.38
CA SER A 170 11.08 -3.28 -5.46
C SER A 170 12.43 -2.79 -5.97
N ASN A 171 12.67 -1.49 -5.89
CA ASN A 171 13.96 -0.85 -6.20
C ASN A 171 14.11 0.49 -5.49
N CYS A 172 15.30 1.04 -5.56
CA CYS A 172 15.65 2.36 -5.06
C CYS A 172 16.03 3.27 -6.23
N ASP A 173 15.62 4.54 -6.18
CA ASP A 173 16.01 5.58 -7.15
C ASP A 173 17.45 6.04 -6.95
N ALA A 174 17.92 6.05 -5.70
CA ALA A 174 19.23 6.57 -5.30
C ALA A 174 19.49 8.01 -5.84
N TYR A 175 18.44 8.83 -5.81
CA TYR A 175 18.44 10.17 -6.40
C TYR A 175 18.41 11.28 -5.34
N HIS A 176 17.38 11.30 -4.50
CA HIS A 176 17.18 12.32 -3.48
C HIS A 176 16.38 11.78 -2.30
N MET A 177 16.57 12.31 -1.09
CA MET A 177 15.96 11.79 0.14
C MET A 177 14.42 11.83 0.13
N THR A 178 13.81 12.83 -0.51
CA THR A 178 12.35 13.07 -0.45
C THR A 178 11.70 13.30 -1.81
N THR A 179 12.46 13.23 -2.92
CA THR A 179 11.96 13.57 -4.25
C THR A 179 12.27 12.44 -5.22
N PRO A 180 11.26 11.90 -5.94
CA PRO A 180 11.49 10.88 -6.96
C PRO A 180 12.29 11.41 -8.13
N THR A 181 12.87 10.50 -8.93
CA THR A 181 13.50 10.87 -10.19
C THR A 181 12.51 11.62 -11.09
N PRO A 182 12.85 12.81 -11.61
CA PRO A 182 11.93 13.63 -12.40
C PRO A 182 11.39 12.94 -13.66
N ASP A 183 12.15 11.98 -14.21
CA ASP A 183 11.80 11.19 -15.38
C ASP A 183 10.94 9.96 -15.08
N GLY A 184 10.71 9.63 -13.79
CA GLY A 184 9.95 8.46 -13.36
C GLY A 184 10.64 7.12 -13.63
N SER A 185 11.95 7.12 -13.90
CA SER A 185 12.70 5.89 -14.27
C SER A 185 12.66 4.81 -13.18
N GLY A 186 12.75 5.20 -11.90
CA GLY A 186 12.64 4.27 -10.78
C GLY A 186 11.29 3.62 -10.70
N ALA A 187 10.22 4.40 -10.82
CA ALA A 187 8.86 3.88 -10.88
C ALA A 187 8.65 2.91 -12.04
N ALA A 188 9.15 3.27 -13.22
CA ALA A 188 9.09 2.40 -14.40
C ALA A 188 9.84 1.08 -14.19
N LYS A 189 11.00 1.12 -13.50
CA LYS A 189 11.78 -0.07 -13.14
C LYS A 189 11.01 -1.00 -12.20
N ALA A 190 10.38 -0.46 -11.15
CA ALA A 190 9.59 -1.27 -10.21
C ALA A 190 8.38 -1.94 -10.90
N ILE A 191 7.68 -1.22 -11.80
CA ILE A 191 6.61 -1.80 -12.62
C ILE A 191 7.13 -2.96 -13.46
N LYS A 192 8.27 -2.79 -14.16
CA LYS A 192 8.88 -3.84 -14.99
C LYS A 192 9.28 -5.06 -14.15
N LEU A 193 9.86 -4.85 -12.96
CA LEU A 193 10.23 -5.96 -12.06
C LEU A 193 9.01 -6.78 -11.65
N ALA A 194 7.91 -6.15 -11.26
CA ALA A 194 6.68 -6.82 -10.88
C ALA A 194 6.04 -7.61 -12.04
N ILE A 195 5.99 -7.03 -13.24
CA ILE A 195 5.48 -7.66 -14.46
C ILE A 195 6.35 -8.86 -14.85
N ASN A 196 7.68 -8.70 -14.81
CA ASN A 196 8.62 -9.76 -15.15
C ASN A 196 8.51 -10.94 -14.17
N GLU A 197 8.40 -10.68 -12.87
CA GLU A 197 8.19 -11.74 -11.87
C GLU A 197 6.85 -12.45 -12.05
N ALA A 198 5.81 -11.70 -12.44
CA ALA A 198 4.49 -12.24 -12.75
C ALA A 198 4.46 -13.08 -14.05
N GLY A 199 5.48 -12.99 -14.90
CA GLY A 199 5.53 -13.68 -16.19
C GLY A 199 4.47 -13.23 -17.19
N ILE A 200 3.98 -11.98 -17.07
CA ILE A 200 2.97 -11.39 -17.96
C ILE A 200 3.57 -10.32 -18.85
N LYS A 201 2.84 -9.89 -19.86
CA LYS A 201 3.21 -8.77 -20.71
C LYS A 201 2.57 -7.47 -20.22
N PRO A 202 3.13 -6.28 -20.56
CA PRO A 202 2.54 -5.00 -20.21
C PRO A 202 1.08 -4.83 -20.65
N GLU A 203 0.72 -5.34 -21.83
CA GLU A 203 -0.63 -5.32 -22.39
C GLU A 203 -1.65 -6.20 -21.66
N ASP A 204 -1.19 -7.10 -20.78
CA ASP A 204 -2.06 -7.94 -19.96
C ASP A 204 -2.53 -7.21 -18.68
N VAL A 205 -2.06 -5.98 -18.45
CA VAL A 205 -2.46 -5.17 -17.29
C VAL A 205 -3.72 -4.39 -17.62
N ASP A 206 -4.78 -4.63 -16.87
CA ASP A 206 -6.12 -4.06 -17.12
C ASP A 206 -6.38 -2.76 -16.34
N TYR A 207 -5.67 -2.53 -15.25
CA TYR A 207 -5.90 -1.40 -14.35
C TYR A 207 -4.68 -1.12 -13.47
N VAL A 208 -4.45 0.16 -13.18
CA VAL A 208 -3.45 0.63 -12.21
C VAL A 208 -4.15 1.42 -11.11
N ASN A 209 -4.06 0.94 -9.86
CA ASN A 209 -4.32 1.76 -8.69
C ASN A 209 -3.02 2.52 -8.37
N ALA A 210 -2.96 3.78 -8.77
CA ALA A 210 -1.76 4.59 -8.70
C ALA A 210 -1.45 5.07 -7.27
N HIS A 211 -0.20 5.44 -7.02
CA HIS A 211 0.16 6.16 -5.81
C HIS A 211 -0.64 7.46 -5.71
N GLY A 212 -0.62 8.30 -6.75
CA GLY A 212 -1.53 9.41 -6.94
C GLY A 212 -1.86 10.20 -5.68
N THR A 213 -0.87 10.91 -5.13
CA THR A 213 -0.98 11.58 -3.82
C THR A 213 -1.61 12.97 -3.89
N SER A 214 -1.93 13.48 -5.07
CA SER A 214 -2.34 14.87 -5.29
C SER A 214 -1.18 15.88 -5.17
N THR A 215 0.07 15.42 -5.40
CA THR A 215 1.26 16.26 -5.41
C THR A 215 1.83 16.43 -6.81
N PRO A 216 2.22 17.65 -7.24
CA PRO A 216 2.74 17.87 -8.58
C PRO A 216 3.96 17.00 -8.94
N ALA A 217 4.90 16.85 -8.03
CA ALA A 217 6.14 16.13 -8.28
C ALA A 217 5.94 14.62 -8.50
N ASN A 218 5.14 13.96 -7.64
CA ASN A 218 4.88 12.53 -7.77
C ASN A 218 4.19 12.19 -9.10
N GLU A 219 3.09 12.86 -9.40
CA GLU A 219 2.21 12.43 -10.49
C GLU A 219 2.79 12.69 -11.88
N LYS A 220 3.69 13.67 -12.00
CA LYS A 220 4.43 13.88 -13.24
C LYS A 220 5.31 12.65 -13.56
N GLY A 221 6.14 12.22 -12.62
CA GLY A 221 7.00 11.05 -12.79
C GLY A 221 6.19 9.76 -12.91
N GLU A 222 5.15 9.60 -12.08
CA GLU A 222 4.31 8.41 -12.09
C GLU A 222 3.52 8.23 -13.39
N SER A 223 2.89 9.29 -13.90
CA SER A 223 2.19 9.25 -15.19
C SER A 223 3.13 8.85 -16.32
N GLY A 224 4.32 9.46 -16.40
CA GLY A 224 5.34 9.10 -17.39
C GLY A 224 5.82 7.65 -17.26
N ALA A 225 6.04 7.17 -16.04
CA ALA A 225 6.43 5.79 -15.77
C ALA A 225 5.37 4.78 -16.23
N ILE A 226 4.11 5.00 -15.87
CA ILE A 226 2.98 4.15 -16.27
C ILE A 226 2.90 4.08 -17.80
N VAL A 227 2.89 5.22 -18.47
CA VAL A 227 2.79 5.30 -19.94
C VAL A 227 3.98 4.65 -20.62
N SER A 228 5.20 4.85 -20.11
CA SER A 228 6.42 4.27 -20.69
C SER A 228 6.46 2.75 -20.67
N VAL A 229 5.79 2.12 -19.69
CA VAL A 229 5.80 0.65 -19.52
C VAL A 229 4.53 0.01 -20.02
N LEU A 230 3.37 0.58 -19.73
CA LEU A 230 2.05 -0.01 -19.96
C LEU A 230 1.29 0.61 -21.14
N GLY A 231 1.81 1.69 -21.72
CA GLY A 231 1.11 2.45 -22.75
C GLY A 231 0.06 3.42 -22.19
N LYS A 232 -0.61 4.14 -23.11
CA LYS A 232 -1.57 5.21 -22.77
C LYS A 232 -2.98 4.73 -22.50
N ASP A 233 -3.30 3.47 -22.81
CA ASP A 233 -4.69 2.98 -22.82
C ASP A 233 -5.10 2.34 -21.49
N VAL A 234 -4.13 1.91 -20.66
CA VAL A 234 -4.42 1.28 -19.37
C VAL A 234 -5.17 2.26 -18.44
N PRO A 235 -6.33 1.88 -17.90
CA PRO A 235 -7.06 2.70 -16.94
C PRO A 235 -6.26 2.92 -15.66
N VAL A 236 -6.20 4.16 -15.19
CA VAL A 236 -5.48 4.56 -13.97
C VAL A 236 -6.43 5.30 -13.04
N SER A 237 -6.44 4.97 -11.76
CA SER A 237 -7.08 5.81 -10.75
C SER A 237 -6.29 5.83 -9.45
N SER A 238 -6.56 6.83 -8.62
CA SER A 238 -6.03 6.86 -7.25
C SER A 238 -7.17 6.84 -6.24
N THR A 239 -7.18 5.80 -5.40
CA THR A 239 -8.14 5.67 -4.30
C THR A 239 -7.87 6.66 -3.17
N LYS A 240 -6.72 7.33 -3.15
CA LYS A 240 -6.42 8.43 -2.22
C LYS A 240 -7.32 9.65 -2.41
N SER A 241 -8.01 9.73 -3.55
CA SER A 241 -9.09 10.70 -3.76
C SER A 241 -10.28 10.52 -2.80
N PHE A 242 -10.43 9.34 -2.18
CA PHE A 242 -11.46 9.03 -1.19
C PHE A 242 -10.92 8.96 0.23
N THR A 243 -9.75 8.37 0.39
CA THR A 243 -9.18 8.04 1.71
C THR A 243 -8.19 9.08 2.24
N GLY A 244 -7.72 9.99 1.38
CA GLY A 244 -6.48 10.68 1.65
C GLY A 244 -5.29 9.72 1.58
N HIS A 245 -4.12 10.17 2.00
CA HIS A 245 -2.90 9.40 2.04
C HIS A 245 -2.67 8.81 3.44
N LEU A 246 -2.88 7.51 3.59
CA LEU A 246 -2.75 6.79 4.86
C LEU A 246 -1.30 6.41 5.18
N LEU A 247 -0.32 7.06 4.57
CA LEU A 247 1.12 6.84 4.79
C LEU A 247 1.45 5.34 4.79
N GLY A 248 2.02 4.81 5.86
CA GLY A 248 2.43 3.41 5.94
C GLY A 248 1.29 2.39 5.79
N ALA A 249 0.04 2.77 6.04
CA ALA A 249 -1.14 1.92 5.82
C ALA A 249 -1.68 1.97 4.39
N ALA A 250 -1.32 2.99 3.59
CA ALA A 250 -1.90 3.25 2.28
C ALA A 250 -1.87 2.01 1.38
N GLY A 251 -0.73 1.32 1.35
CA GLY A 251 -0.50 0.12 0.57
C GLY A 251 -1.50 -1.00 0.80
N ALA A 252 -1.84 -1.26 2.04
CA ALA A 252 -2.77 -2.34 2.38
C ALA A 252 -4.22 -1.98 2.03
N VAL A 253 -4.65 -0.76 2.31
CA VAL A 253 -6.01 -0.30 1.98
C VAL A 253 -6.23 -0.28 0.47
N GLU A 254 -5.23 0.16 -0.29
CA GLU A 254 -5.28 0.14 -1.76
C GLU A 254 -5.22 -1.28 -2.33
N ALA A 255 -4.52 -2.21 -1.65
CA ALA A 255 -4.56 -3.64 -1.98
C ALA A 255 -5.98 -4.19 -1.88
N ILE A 256 -6.64 -3.93 -0.76
CA ILE A 256 -8.02 -4.34 -0.51
C ILE A 256 -8.95 -3.74 -1.56
N ALA A 257 -8.83 -2.43 -1.83
CA ALA A 257 -9.62 -1.77 -2.87
C ALA A 257 -9.40 -2.38 -4.28
N THR A 258 -8.16 -2.77 -4.59
CA THR A 258 -7.82 -3.44 -5.85
C THR A 258 -8.39 -4.86 -5.92
N ILE A 259 -8.35 -5.62 -4.82
CA ILE A 259 -8.98 -6.95 -4.74
C ILE A 259 -10.49 -6.82 -4.95
N GLU A 260 -11.15 -5.86 -4.32
CA GLU A 260 -12.57 -5.62 -4.52
C GLU A 260 -12.90 -5.18 -5.96
N ALA A 261 -12.04 -4.37 -6.58
CA ALA A 261 -12.15 -4.03 -7.98
C ALA A 261 -12.10 -5.27 -8.89
N ILE A 262 -11.19 -6.21 -8.62
CA ILE A 262 -11.10 -7.50 -9.34
C ILE A 262 -12.36 -8.35 -9.12
N ARG A 263 -12.81 -8.49 -7.86
CA ARG A 263 -13.97 -9.30 -7.48
C ARG A 263 -15.24 -8.82 -8.17
N HIS A 264 -15.44 -7.52 -8.21
CA HIS A 264 -16.63 -6.89 -8.76
C HIS A 264 -16.49 -6.44 -10.21
N SER A 265 -15.33 -6.64 -10.82
CA SER A 265 -15.03 -6.29 -12.22
C SER A 265 -15.32 -4.82 -12.53
N PHE A 266 -14.85 -3.90 -11.69
CA PHE A 266 -14.96 -2.46 -11.92
C PHE A 266 -13.64 -1.73 -11.68
N VAL A 267 -13.49 -0.57 -12.29
CA VAL A 267 -12.39 0.37 -12.02
C VAL A 267 -12.93 1.52 -11.18
N PRO A 268 -12.41 1.75 -9.96
CA PRO A 268 -12.82 2.90 -9.16
C PRO A 268 -12.43 4.21 -9.88
N LYS A 269 -13.22 5.27 -9.69
CA LYS A 269 -12.89 6.59 -10.20
C LYS A 269 -11.85 7.28 -9.33
N THR A 270 -11.16 8.28 -9.90
CA THR A 270 -10.44 9.31 -9.14
C THR A 270 -11.43 10.42 -8.81
N ALA A 271 -11.84 10.52 -7.54
CA ALA A 271 -12.84 11.48 -7.10
C ALA A 271 -12.27 12.92 -7.08
N GLY A 272 -13.12 13.93 -7.17
CA GLY A 272 -12.73 15.34 -7.09
C GLY A 272 -11.97 15.88 -8.31
N THR A 273 -11.22 15.05 -9.04
CA THR A 273 -10.47 15.45 -10.24
C THR A 273 -11.41 15.83 -11.37
N LYS A 274 -11.20 17.01 -11.93
CA LYS A 274 -12.03 17.60 -12.99
C LYS A 274 -11.29 17.80 -14.30
N GLU A 275 -10.04 18.22 -14.21
CA GLU A 275 -9.19 18.54 -15.37
C GLU A 275 -7.76 18.12 -15.09
N LEU A 276 -7.16 17.36 -16.00
CA LEU A 276 -5.78 16.88 -15.85
C LEU A 276 -4.78 18.01 -16.10
N SER A 277 -3.63 17.95 -15.42
CA SER A 277 -2.48 18.78 -15.80
C SER A 277 -1.98 18.38 -17.19
N ASP A 278 -1.47 19.33 -17.96
CA ASP A 278 -1.02 19.16 -19.35
C ASP A 278 0.02 18.04 -19.53
N TYR A 279 0.80 17.73 -18.51
CA TYR A 279 1.83 16.70 -18.55
C TYR A 279 1.36 15.33 -18.05
N ILE A 280 0.09 15.15 -17.72
CA ILE A 280 -0.49 13.86 -17.36
C ILE A 280 -0.95 13.15 -18.63
N GLU A 281 -0.19 12.14 -19.03
CA GLU A 281 -0.48 11.34 -20.22
C GLU A 281 -1.22 10.02 -19.92
N ALA A 282 -1.31 9.64 -18.65
CA ALA A 282 -2.00 8.43 -18.19
C ALA A 282 -3.52 8.55 -18.38
N ASN A 283 -4.18 7.43 -18.69
CA ASN A 283 -5.64 7.34 -18.86
C ASN A 283 -6.37 7.36 -17.50
N VAL A 284 -6.44 8.53 -16.89
CA VAL A 284 -7.08 8.71 -15.57
C VAL A 284 -8.60 8.55 -15.66
N VAL A 285 -9.16 7.73 -14.78
CA VAL A 285 -10.57 7.38 -14.76
C VAL A 285 -11.37 8.33 -13.86
N PHE A 286 -12.29 9.10 -14.44
CA PHE A 286 -13.18 10.05 -13.73
C PHE A 286 -14.54 9.47 -13.34
N ARG A 287 -14.90 8.29 -13.90
CA ARG A 287 -16.17 7.59 -13.63
C ARG A 287 -15.90 6.11 -13.46
N PHE A 288 -16.68 5.45 -12.66
CA PHE A 288 -16.62 3.99 -12.54
C PHE A 288 -16.75 3.33 -13.90
N ARG A 289 -15.88 2.38 -14.21
CA ARG A 289 -15.90 1.60 -15.45
C ARG A 289 -15.93 0.12 -15.13
N GLN A 290 -16.70 -0.65 -15.90
CA GLN A 290 -16.57 -2.12 -15.90
C GLN A 290 -15.37 -2.52 -16.76
N PHE A 291 -14.64 -3.53 -16.31
CA PHE A 291 -13.56 -4.12 -17.10
C PHE A 291 -13.78 -5.64 -17.27
N LYS A 292 -13.23 -6.18 -18.35
CA LYS A 292 -13.53 -7.55 -18.79
C LYS A 292 -12.48 -8.56 -18.34
N ASN A 293 -11.30 -8.13 -17.91
CA ASN A 293 -10.14 -8.98 -17.71
C ASN A 293 -9.73 -9.13 -16.23
N THR A 294 -8.66 -9.86 -15.99
CA THR A 294 -8.38 -10.54 -14.73
C THR A 294 -7.09 -10.12 -14.04
N SER A 295 -6.29 -9.26 -14.69
CA SER A 295 -5.02 -8.81 -14.12
C SER A 295 -5.07 -7.35 -13.70
N CYS A 296 -4.60 -7.04 -12.50
CA CYS A 296 -4.50 -5.69 -11.99
C CYS A 296 -3.09 -5.43 -11.48
N LEU A 297 -2.53 -4.28 -11.82
CA LEU A 297 -1.27 -3.80 -11.28
C LEU A 297 -1.54 -2.70 -10.26
N ARG A 298 -0.97 -2.83 -9.08
CA ARG A 298 -0.89 -1.75 -8.11
C ARG A 298 0.53 -1.21 -8.00
N LYS A 299 0.64 0.10 -7.90
CA LYS A 299 1.90 0.82 -7.72
C LYS A 299 1.82 1.69 -6.47
N SER A 300 2.88 1.73 -5.69
CA SER A 300 3.06 2.65 -4.59
C SER A 300 4.43 3.28 -4.66
N PHE A 301 4.46 4.56 -4.38
CA PHE A 301 5.68 5.37 -4.31
C PHE A 301 6.08 5.60 -2.86
N HIS A 302 7.37 5.81 -2.62
CA HIS A 302 7.92 6.15 -1.34
C HIS A 302 8.80 7.40 -1.45
N ASP A 303 8.75 8.25 -0.45
CA ASP A 303 9.50 9.52 -0.38
C ASP A 303 11.02 9.36 -0.20
N GLU A 304 11.52 8.13 0.02
CA GLU A 304 12.93 7.82 0.27
C GLU A 304 13.55 6.98 -0.85
N ASP A 305 13.41 7.39 -2.11
CA ASP A 305 14.04 6.74 -3.27
C ASP A 305 13.67 5.26 -3.49
N THR A 306 12.59 4.74 -2.93
CA THR A 306 12.19 3.34 -3.13
C THR A 306 10.82 3.19 -3.77
N TRP A 307 10.72 2.24 -4.72
CA TRP A 307 9.51 1.93 -5.44
C TRP A 307 9.10 0.48 -5.23
N HIS A 308 7.82 0.26 -4.91
CA HIS A 308 7.29 -1.07 -4.65
C HIS A 308 5.99 -1.28 -5.41
N ASN A 309 5.94 -2.37 -6.16
CA ASN A 309 4.77 -2.74 -6.97
C ASN A 309 4.51 -4.23 -6.86
N TRP A 310 3.25 -4.62 -6.98
CA TRP A 310 2.88 -6.00 -7.13
C TRP A 310 1.72 -6.16 -8.12
N VAL A 311 1.61 -7.35 -8.69
CA VAL A 311 0.58 -7.72 -9.63
C VAL A 311 -0.39 -8.67 -8.95
N LEU A 312 -1.67 -8.31 -8.97
CA LEU A 312 -2.77 -9.14 -8.52
C LEU A 312 -3.54 -9.67 -9.72
N ARG A 313 -4.02 -10.89 -9.60
CA ARG A 313 -4.81 -11.56 -10.62
C ARG A 313 -6.06 -12.19 -10.02
N LYS A 314 -7.19 -12.18 -10.77
CA LYS A 314 -8.37 -12.98 -10.45
C LYS A 314 -8.02 -14.44 -10.63
N MET A 315 -8.29 -15.27 -9.64
CA MET A 315 -8.01 -16.69 -9.73
C MET A 315 -8.95 -17.38 -10.74
N SER A 316 -8.36 -18.13 -11.68
CA SER A 316 -9.08 -19.02 -12.58
C SER A 316 -8.99 -20.47 -12.07
N ILE A 317 -10.15 -21.09 -11.77
CA ILE A 317 -10.24 -22.46 -11.27
C ILE A 317 -9.73 -23.48 -12.31
N LYS A 318 -9.60 -23.08 -13.59
CA LYS A 318 -9.22 -23.98 -14.70
C LYS A 318 -7.69 -24.14 -14.89
N GLU A 319 -6.88 -23.30 -14.28
CA GLU A 319 -5.41 -23.38 -14.46
C GLU A 319 -4.78 -24.17 -13.33
N ARG A 320 -4.28 -25.37 -13.65
CA ARG A 320 -3.42 -26.16 -12.75
C ARG A 320 -1.98 -25.63 -12.86
N PHE A 321 -1.55 -24.78 -11.93
CA PHE A 321 -0.14 -24.44 -11.80
C PHE A 321 0.35 -24.72 -10.39
N ILE A 322 1.58 -25.16 -10.29
CA ILE A 322 2.33 -25.40 -9.07
C ILE A 322 2.80 -24.02 -8.57
N ASP A 323 2.74 -23.77 -7.27
CA ASP A 323 3.19 -22.56 -6.57
C ASP A 323 2.32 -21.28 -6.78
N ARG A 324 1.14 -21.23 -6.15
CA ARG A 324 0.26 -20.06 -6.14
C ARG A 324 0.09 -19.46 -4.73
N TYR A 325 -0.03 -18.14 -4.68
CA TYR A 325 -0.09 -17.35 -3.46
C TYR A 325 -1.35 -16.48 -3.45
N ILE A 326 -2.19 -16.61 -2.44
CA ILE A 326 -3.57 -16.13 -2.51
C ILE A 326 -3.99 -15.30 -1.29
N PHE A 327 -5.00 -14.45 -1.50
CA PHE A 327 -5.70 -13.71 -0.46
C PHE A 327 -7.03 -14.39 -0.12
N ASN A 328 -7.32 -14.57 1.16
CA ASN A 328 -8.51 -15.30 1.62
C ASN A 328 -9.49 -14.49 2.45
N SER A 329 -9.06 -13.42 3.08
CA SER A 329 -9.95 -12.54 3.84
C SER A 329 -9.41 -11.12 3.90
N CYS A 330 -10.33 -10.16 3.87
CA CYS A 330 -10.05 -8.75 4.12
C CYS A 330 -10.97 -8.36 5.28
N ASP A 331 -10.41 -8.27 6.48
CA ASP A 331 -11.13 -7.69 7.61
C ASP A 331 -10.76 -6.21 7.72
N PHE A 332 -11.78 -5.36 7.55
CA PHE A 332 -11.65 -3.93 7.85
C PHE A 332 -11.67 -3.78 9.37
N VAL A 333 -10.57 -3.34 9.95
CA VAL A 333 -10.56 -2.80 11.32
C VAL A 333 -10.39 -1.30 11.18
N PHE A 334 -11.49 -0.58 11.42
CA PHE A 334 -11.48 0.87 11.56
C PHE A 334 -11.02 1.27 12.96
#